data_1cd42b399ed2484daa25cb8b4d286124
#
_entry.id   1cd42b399ed2484daa25cb8b4d286124
#
_cell.length_a   1.000
_cell.length_b   1.000
_cell.length_c   1.000
_cell.angle_alpha   90.00
_cell.angle_beta   90.00
_cell.angle_gamma   90.00
#
_symmetry.space_group_name_H-M   'P 1'
#
loop_
_entity.id
_entity.type
_entity.pdbx_description
1 polymer ?
#
loop_
_entity_poly.entity_id
_entity_poly.type
_entity_poly.pdbx_seq_one_letter_code
_entity_poly.pdbx_strand_id
1 'polypeptide(L)'
;MLDFVALDFETANKFKNSACSLAVITVKDGQITKKAYSLIKPPFMSFDDECIEIHGIQPKDVLHEKTFDQLWNAIYENHLKGNIMVAHNAKFDMNVLRATLDYYKIPWPELDYACTVKLSRAVWPDLVNHKLNTMAAYMGVEFKHHYALDDAETCAKVVLEAAKVKGVNSLPDLLKVTGVPLEPFIDEKNRSAQEASHKEPEPEQMSFF
;
A
#
# COMPACT_ATOMS: atom_id res chain seq x y z
N MET A 1 17.33 -5.19 -11.56
CA MET A 1 16.56 -6.39 -11.16
C MET A 1 15.11 -5.98 -10.89
N LEU A 2 14.16 -6.87 -11.06
CA LEU A 2 12.73 -6.58 -10.84
C LEU A 2 12.41 -6.76 -9.35
N ASP A 3 12.71 -5.71 -8.59
CA ASP A 3 12.56 -5.64 -7.14
C ASP A 3 11.49 -4.61 -6.79
N PHE A 4 10.51 -4.99 -5.98
CA PHE A 4 9.45 -4.11 -5.51
C PHE A 4 8.65 -4.77 -4.38
N VAL A 5 7.73 -4.01 -3.80
CA VAL A 5 6.79 -4.50 -2.80
C VAL A 5 5.36 -4.17 -3.23
N ALA A 6 4.51 -5.18 -3.35
CA ALA A 6 3.09 -4.97 -3.53
C ALA A 6 2.40 -4.95 -2.16
N LEU A 7 1.44 -4.05 -2.00
CA LEU A 7 0.66 -3.95 -0.77
C LEU A 7 -0.83 -3.72 -1.07
N ASP A 8 -1.65 -4.11 -0.09
CA ASP A 8 -3.10 -3.93 -0.12
C ASP A 8 -3.64 -3.76 1.30
N PHE A 9 -4.51 -2.76 1.48
CA PHE A 9 -5.16 -2.45 2.75
C PHE A 9 -6.66 -2.71 2.68
N GLU A 10 -7.21 -3.26 3.78
CA GLU A 10 -8.64 -3.16 4.04
C GLU A 10 -8.90 -2.16 5.17
N THR A 11 -10.04 -1.47 5.08
CA THR A 11 -10.43 -0.45 6.05
C THR A 11 -11.76 -0.79 6.72
N ALA A 12 -11.84 -0.56 8.03
CA ALA A 12 -13.05 -0.81 8.82
C ALA A 12 -14.24 0.07 8.40
N ASN A 13 -13.96 1.27 7.88
CA ASN A 13 -14.97 2.25 7.47
C ASN A 13 -14.38 3.23 6.44
N LYS A 14 -15.14 4.26 6.06
CA LYS A 14 -14.76 5.29 5.08
C LYS A 14 -13.58 6.17 5.46
N PHE A 15 -13.20 6.21 6.74
CA PHE A 15 -12.06 7.00 7.20
C PHE A 15 -10.74 6.29 6.87
N LYS A 16 -9.78 7.02 6.32
CA LYS A 16 -8.52 6.43 5.82
C LYS A 16 -7.60 5.90 6.93
N ASN A 17 -7.74 6.39 8.15
CA ASN A 17 -7.00 5.88 9.31
C ASN A 17 -7.64 4.64 9.97
N SER A 18 -8.62 4.00 9.33
CA SER A 18 -9.32 2.84 9.86
C SER A 18 -8.81 1.49 9.31
N ALA A 19 -7.52 1.42 8.95
CA ALA A 19 -6.93 0.16 8.47
C ALA A 19 -7.22 -0.99 9.42
N CYS A 20 -7.85 -2.07 8.90
CA CYS A 20 -8.17 -3.29 9.65
C CYS A 20 -7.43 -4.53 9.16
N SER A 21 -6.78 -4.47 8.01
CA SER A 21 -5.76 -5.43 7.58
C SER A 21 -4.75 -4.79 6.63
N LEU A 22 -3.59 -5.42 6.52
CA LEU A 22 -2.55 -5.11 5.56
C LEU A 22 -1.90 -6.39 5.08
N ALA A 23 -1.71 -6.48 3.77
CA ALA A 23 -0.85 -7.47 3.15
C ALA A 23 0.33 -6.81 2.45
N VAL A 24 1.47 -7.48 2.47
CA VAL A 24 2.72 -7.03 1.86
C VAL A 24 3.41 -8.20 1.18
N ILE A 25 3.65 -8.09 -0.12
CA ILE A 25 4.33 -9.09 -0.95
C ILE A 25 5.65 -8.52 -1.43
N THR A 26 6.75 -9.10 -0.99
CA THR A 26 8.09 -8.70 -1.43
C THR A 26 8.51 -9.52 -2.65
N VAL A 27 8.87 -8.82 -3.70
CA VAL A 27 9.44 -9.39 -4.92
C VAL A 27 10.91 -9.01 -5.02
N LYS A 28 11.76 -10.00 -5.25
CA LYS A 28 13.20 -9.85 -5.53
C LYS A 28 13.57 -10.70 -6.73
N ASP A 29 14.35 -10.12 -7.63
CA ASP A 29 14.78 -10.78 -8.87
C ASP A 29 13.61 -11.37 -9.68
N GLY A 30 12.46 -10.70 -9.68
CA GLY A 30 11.27 -11.16 -10.38
C GLY A 30 10.56 -12.35 -9.72
N GLN A 31 10.88 -12.68 -8.47
CA GLN A 31 10.25 -13.75 -7.73
C GLN A 31 9.64 -13.25 -6.41
N ILE A 32 8.49 -13.78 -6.04
CA ILE A 32 7.90 -13.53 -4.73
C ILE A 32 8.75 -14.26 -3.69
N THR A 33 9.40 -13.50 -2.80
CA THR A 33 10.31 -14.04 -1.78
C THR A 33 9.73 -14.00 -0.38
N LYS A 34 8.84 -13.05 -0.08
CA LYS A 34 8.18 -12.94 1.23
C LYS A 34 6.72 -12.54 1.05
N LYS A 35 5.87 -13.10 1.89
CA LYS A 35 4.47 -12.73 2.04
C LYS A 35 4.21 -12.42 3.50
N ALA A 36 3.62 -11.28 3.80
CA ALA A 36 3.17 -10.91 5.13
C ALA A 36 1.71 -10.47 5.06
N TYR A 37 0.95 -10.87 6.07
CA TYR A 37 -0.44 -10.47 6.26
C TYR A 37 -0.67 -10.27 7.75
N SER A 38 -1.37 -9.21 8.10
CA SER A 38 -1.80 -8.98 9.46
C SER A 38 -3.20 -8.37 9.47
N LEU A 39 -4.06 -8.89 10.34
CA LEU A 39 -5.17 -8.12 10.85
C LEU A 39 -4.62 -6.99 11.73
N ILE A 40 -5.32 -5.86 11.76
CA ILE A 40 -4.91 -4.66 12.47
C ILE A 40 -6.09 -4.20 13.32
N LYS A 41 -5.84 -3.95 14.59
CA LYS A 41 -6.82 -3.25 15.42
C LYS A 41 -6.85 -1.77 15.03
N PRO A 42 -7.94 -1.29 14.41
CA PRO A 42 -8.03 0.12 14.03
C PRO A 42 -8.13 1.03 15.26
N PRO A 43 -7.78 2.32 15.14
CA PRO A 43 -7.88 3.28 16.26
C PRO A 43 -9.26 3.34 16.90
N PHE A 44 -10.30 3.18 16.10
CA PHE A 44 -11.70 3.18 16.52
C PHE A 44 -12.37 1.90 16.03
N MET A 45 -13.05 1.18 16.93
CA MET A 45 -13.74 -0.08 16.64
C MET A 45 -15.10 0.14 15.97
N SER A 46 -15.19 1.13 15.07
CA SER A 46 -16.36 1.42 14.25
C SER A 46 -16.17 0.82 12.87
N PHE A 47 -17.05 -0.09 12.48
CA PHE A 47 -17.03 -0.75 11.19
C PHE A 47 -18.30 -0.39 10.44
N ASP A 48 -18.16 -0.07 9.17
CA ASP A 48 -19.30 0.13 8.26
C ASP A 48 -19.72 -1.25 7.70
N ASP A 49 -21.03 -1.52 7.67
CA ASP A 49 -21.56 -2.80 7.16
C ASP A 49 -21.10 -3.08 5.72
N GLU A 50 -21.07 -2.03 4.87
CA GLU A 50 -20.56 -2.14 3.50
C GLU A 50 -19.09 -2.64 3.44
N CYS A 51 -18.24 -2.20 4.35
CA CYS A 51 -16.87 -2.66 4.43
C CYS A 51 -16.80 -4.13 4.86
N ILE A 52 -17.59 -4.50 5.86
CA ILE A 52 -17.68 -5.90 6.31
C ILE A 52 -18.19 -6.81 5.19
N GLU A 53 -19.20 -6.38 4.43
CA GLU A 53 -19.70 -7.15 3.27
C GLU A 53 -18.63 -7.35 2.19
N ILE A 54 -17.74 -6.38 2.00
CA ILE A 54 -16.65 -6.44 1.01
C ILE A 54 -15.55 -7.42 1.43
N HIS A 55 -14.94 -7.25 2.60
CA HIS A 55 -13.74 -8.00 3.01
C HIS A 55 -13.99 -9.07 4.08
N GLY A 56 -15.16 -9.08 4.72
CA GLY A 56 -15.58 -10.06 5.71
C GLY A 56 -14.97 -9.90 7.11
N ILE A 57 -14.08 -8.92 7.33
CA ILE A 57 -13.44 -8.69 8.63
C ILE A 57 -14.44 -7.99 9.56
N GLN A 58 -14.66 -8.57 10.74
CA GLN A 58 -15.58 -8.04 11.75
C GLN A 58 -14.81 -7.44 12.94
N PRO A 59 -15.44 -6.57 13.73
CA PRO A 59 -14.81 -5.99 14.92
C PRO A 59 -14.20 -7.03 15.87
N LYS A 60 -14.86 -8.18 16.04
CA LYS A 60 -14.36 -9.27 16.89
C LYS A 60 -13.03 -9.88 16.41
N ASP A 61 -12.79 -9.85 15.09
CA ASP A 61 -11.62 -10.48 14.49
C ASP A 61 -10.35 -9.66 14.76
N VAL A 62 -10.49 -8.36 14.99
CA VAL A 62 -9.37 -7.44 15.23
C VAL A 62 -9.25 -6.96 16.68
N LEU A 63 -10.18 -7.34 17.55
CA LEU A 63 -10.27 -6.83 18.92
C LEU A 63 -8.98 -7.00 19.74
N HIS A 64 -8.31 -8.13 19.54
CA HIS A 64 -7.10 -8.53 20.26
C HIS A 64 -5.82 -8.45 19.41
N GLU A 65 -5.96 -7.92 18.18
CA GLU A 65 -4.83 -7.77 17.27
C GLU A 65 -3.96 -6.56 17.63
N LYS A 66 -2.76 -6.53 17.08
CA LYS A 66 -1.85 -5.40 17.22
C LYS A 66 -2.40 -4.18 16.50
N THR A 67 -2.13 -3.00 17.04
CA THR A 67 -2.34 -1.73 16.35
C THR A 67 -1.28 -1.50 15.29
N PHE A 68 -1.51 -0.58 14.37
CA PHE A 68 -0.59 -0.35 13.25
C PHE A 68 0.80 0.10 13.71
N ASP A 69 0.89 0.97 14.70
CA ASP A 69 2.16 1.44 15.27
C ASP A 69 3.01 0.29 15.83
N GLN A 70 2.37 -0.71 16.42
CA GLN A 70 3.05 -1.91 16.93
C GLN A 70 3.59 -2.82 15.80
N LEU A 71 3.03 -2.71 14.60
CA LEU A 71 3.43 -3.49 13.42
C LEU A 71 4.42 -2.72 12.53
N TRP A 72 4.38 -1.40 12.57
CA TRP A 72 5.04 -0.53 11.59
C TRP A 72 6.52 -0.80 11.42
N ASN A 73 7.28 -0.85 12.51
CA ASN A 73 8.73 -1.04 12.42
C ASN A 73 9.09 -2.35 11.71
N ALA A 74 8.37 -3.42 11.99
CA ALA A 74 8.60 -4.72 11.33
C ALA A 74 8.21 -4.67 9.84
N ILE A 75 7.09 -4.01 9.50
CA ILE A 75 6.65 -3.84 8.11
C ILE A 75 7.69 -3.01 7.34
N TYR A 76 8.10 -1.88 7.88
CA TYR A 76 9.03 -0.97 7.22
C TYR A 76 10.40 -1.62 7.01
N GLU A 77 11.04 -2.12 8.06
CA GLU A 77 12.41 -2.67 7.98
C GLU A 77 12.48 -3.96 7.16
N ASN A 78 11.46 -4.84 7.24
CA ASN A 78 11.51 -6.14 6.55
C ASN A 78 11.03 -6.10 5.10
N HIS A 79 10.23 -5.08 4.71
CA HIS A 79 9.56 -5.07 3.41
C HIS A 79 9.70 -3.76 2.66
N LEU A 80 9.40 -2.59 3.27
CA LEU A 80 9.26 -1.34 2.54
C LEU A 80 10.59 -0.64 2.28
N LYS A 81 11.48 -0.65 3.26
CA LYS A 81 12.75 0.08 3.21
C LYS A 81 13.58 -0.25 1.97
N GLY A 82 13.88 0.78 1.16
CA GLY A 82 14.67 0.63 -0.06
C GLY A 82 13.95 -0.06 -1.22
N ASN A 83 12.63 -0.24 -1.13
CA ASN A 83 11.83 -0.81 -2.20
C ASN A 83 10.82 0.22 -2.74
N ILE A 84 10.48 0.10 -4.02
CA ILE A 84 9.35 0.81 -4.62
C ILE A 84 8.08 0.05 -4.25
N MET A 85 7.07 0.77 -3.78
CA MET A 85 5.75 0.21 -3.49
C MET A 85 4.90 0.16 -4.75
N VAL A 86 4.08 -0.88 -4.90
CA VAL A 86 3.01 -0.92 -5.90
C VAL A 86 1.70 -1.32 -5.22
N ALA A 87 0.59 -0.77 -5.70
CA ALA A 87 -0.74 -1.17 -5.26
C ALA A 87 -1.74 -1.08 -6.41
N HIS A 88 -2.84 -1.82 -6.33
CA HIS A 88 -3.87 -1.79 -7.35
C HIS A 88 -4.92 -0.72 -7.03
N ASN A 89 -4.91 0.41 -7.75
CA ASN A 89 -5.54 1.68 -7.39
C ASN A 89 -4.80 2.38 -6.22
N ALA A 90 -3.47 2.46 -6.35
CA ALA A 90 -2.52 2.88 -5.33
C ALA A 90 -2.90 4.16 -4.55
N LYS A 91 -3.70 5.06 -5.14
CA LYS A 91 -4.19 6.25 -4.43
C LYS A 91 -4.96 5.90 -3.15
N PHE A 92 -5.71 4.79 -3.16
CA PHE A 92 -6.43 4.34 -1.98
C PHE A 92 -5.44 3.94 -0.89
N ASP A 93 -4.56 3.00 -1.18
CA ASP A 93 -3.61 2.43 -0.22
C ASP A 93 -2.63 3.47 0.33
N MET A 94 -2.11 4.34 -0.53
CA MET A 94 -1.22 5.42 -0.11
C MET A 94 -1.92 6.41 0.81
N ASN A 95 -3.21 6.69 0.59
CA ASN A 95 -3.98 7.55 1.48
C ASN A 95 -4.29 6.86 2.82
N VAL A 96 -4.54 5.55 2.82
CA VAL A 96 -4.70 4.77 4.05
C VAL A 96 -3.40 4.77 4.85
N LEU A 97 -2.28 4.50 4.20
CA LEU A 97 -0.96 4.49 4.84
C LEU A 97 -0.63 5.86 5.44
N ARG A 98 -0.78 6.96 4.68
CA ARG A 98 -0.54 8.33 5.16
C ARG A 98 -1.41 8.66 6.38
N ALA A 99 -2.72 8.47 6.27
CA ALA A 99 -3.65 8.80 7.35
C ALA A 99 -3.41 7.96 8.61
N THR A 100 -2.96 6.71 8.45
CA THR A 100 -2.63 5.84 9.58
C THR A 100 -1.33 6.25 10.24
N LEU A 101 -0.29 6.58 9.47
CA LEU A 101 0.96 7.12 10.00
C LEU A 101 0.73 8.44 10.75
N ASP A 102 -0.06 9.36 10.18
CA ASP A 102 -0.42 10.63 10.82
C ASP A 102 -1.14 10.42 12.15
N TYR A 103 -2.10 9.49 12.18
CA TYR A 103 -2.84 9.20 13.42
C TYR A 103 -1.91 8.76 14.56
N TYR A 104 -0.93 7.89 14.24
CA TYR A 104 0.05 7.39 15.20
C TYR A 104 1.28 8.30 15.37
N LYS A 105 1.29 9.46 14.71
CA LYS A 105 2.42 10.43 14.73
C LYS A 105 3.75 9.79 14.30
N ILE A 106 3.69 8.89 13.34
CA ILE A 106 4.86 8.24 12.75
C ILE A 106 5.28 9.06 11.53
N PRO A 107 6.54 9.47 11.42
CA PRO A 107 7.05 10.18 10.24
C PRO A 107 6.84 9.37 8.97
N TRP A 108 6.42 10.05 7.89
CA TRP A 108 6.28 9.40 6.60
C TRP A 108 7.65 9.00 6.05
N PRO A 109 7.79 7.76 5.59
CA PRO A 109 9.05 7.32 5.00
C PRO A 109 9.28 7.92 3.61
N GLU A 110 10.54 8.14 3.25
CA GLU A 110 10.92 8.48 1.89
C GLU A 110 10.88 7.22 1.03
N LEU A 111 9.78 7.03 0.34
CA LEU A 111 9.50 5.90 -0.55
C LEU A 111 8.82 6.40 -1.83
N ASP A 112 8.96 5.63 -2.88
CA ASP A 112 8.24 5.85 -4.13
C ASP A 112 7.20 4.75 -4.35
N TYR A 113 6.17 5.07 -5.14
CA TYR A 113 5.15 4.09 -5.48
C TYR A 113 4.66 4.21 -6.93
N ALA A 114 4.08 3.13 -7.45
CA ALA A 114 3.42 3.09 -8.73
C ALA A 114 2.06 2.39 -8.65
N CYS A 115 1.15 2.75 -9.58
CA CYS A 115 -0.20 2.22 -9.63
C CYS A 115 -0.32 1.13 -10.71
N THR A 116 -0.67 -0.09 -10.31
CA THR A 116 -0.82 -1.20 -11.24
C THR A 116 -2.07 -1.11 -12.12
N VAL A 117 -3.09 -0.31 -11.75
CA VAL A 117 -4.19 0.02 -12.67
C VAL A 117 -3.68 0.87 -13.83
N LYS A 118 -2.82 1.87 -13.59
CA LYS A 118 -2.19 2.67 -14.66
C LYS A 118 -1.30 1.77 -15.52
N LEU A 119 -0.54 0.88 -14.90
CA LEU A 119 0.33 -0.08 -15.59
C LEU A 119 -0.49 -1.03 -16.47
N SER A 120 -1.55 -1.63 -15.94
CA SER A 120 -2.38 -2.56 -16.72
C SER A 120 -3.05 -1.89 -17.93
N ARG A 121 -3.48 -0.64 -17.79
CA ARG A 121 -4.03 0.15 -18.90
C ARG A 121 -2.99 0.38 -20.01
N ALA A 122 -1.74 0.63 -19.66
CA ALA A 122 -0.67 0.86 -20.61
C ALA A 122 -0.17 -0.41 -21.31
N VAL A 123 -0.27 -1.56 -20.62
CA VAL A 123 0.21 -2.85 -21.17
C VAL A 123 -0.87 -3.60 -21.93
N TRP A 124 -2.12 -3.58 -21.47
CA TRP A 124 -3.27 -4.31 -22.03
C TRP A 124 -4.47 -3.37 -22.30
N PRO A 125 -4.34 -2.42 -23.23
CA PRO A 125 -5.36 -1.39 -23.46
C PRO A 125 -6.72 -1.94 -23.90
N ASP A 126 -6.74 -3.12 -24.51
CA ASP A 126 -7.94 -3.74 -25.11
C ASP A 126 -8.80 -4.51 -24.08
N LEU A 127 -8.37 -4.60 -22.82
CA LEU A 127 -9.19 -5.25 -21.78
C LEU A 127 -10.44 -4.41 -21.47
N VAL A 128 -11.57 -5.08 -21.24
CA VAL A 128 -12.86 -4.47 -20.94
C VAL A 128 -12.80 -3.53 -19.74
N ASN A 129 -11.97 -3.81 -18.78
CA ASN A 129 -11.60 -2.96 -17.65
C ASN A 129 -10.30 -3.46 -17.01
N HIS A 130 -9.77 -2.70 -16.04
CA HIS A 130 -8.52 -3.00 -15.36
C HIS A 130 -8.73 -3.19 -13.85
N LYS A 131 -9.87 -3.75 -13.45
CA LYS A 131 -10.09 -4.18 -12.08
C LYS A 131 -9.23 -5.39 -11.76
N LEU A 132 -8.87 -5.59 -10.50
CA LEU A 132 -7.96 -6.68 -10.11
C LEU A 132 -8.51 -8.06 -10.48
N ASN A 133 -9.82 -8.28 -10.33
CA ASN A 133 -10.48 -9.52 -10.75
C ASN A 133 -10.41 -9.77 -12.26
N THR A 134 -10.50 -8.71 -13.08
CA THR A 134 -10.32 -8.84 -14.53
C THR A 134 -8.89 -9.18 -14.87
N MET A 135 -7.92 -8.57 -14.19
CA MET A 135 -6.50 -8.88 -14.36
C MET A 135 -6.20 -10.32 -13.94
N ALA A 136 -6.73 -10.77 -12.80
CA ALA A 136 -6.58 -12.15 -12.34
C ALA A 136 -7.13 -13.15 -13.36
N ALA A 137 -8.34 -12.93 -13.85
CA ALA A 137 -8.95 -13.79 -14.86
C ALA A 137 -8.12 -13.83 -16.16
N TYR A 138 -7.63 -12.69 -16.63
CA TYR A 138 -6.76 -12.59 -17.80
C TYR A 138 -5.45 -13.39 -17.65
N MET A 139 -4.85 -13.35 -16.45
CA MET A 139 -3.60 -14.06 -16.14
C MET A 139 -3.82 -15.53 -15.72
N GLY A 140 -5.08 -16.01 -15.62
CA GLY A 140 -5.39 -17.36 -15.13
C GLY A 140 -5.05 -17.56 -13.64
N VAL A 141 -5.13 -16.48 -12.84
CA VAL A 141 -4.87 -16.50 -11.39
C VAL A 141 -6.17 -16.66 -10.64
N GLU A 142 -6.30 -17.74 -9.88
CA GLU A 142 -7.37 -17.89 -8.89
C GLU A 142 -7.02 -17.10 -7.63
N PHE A 143 -7.96 -16.30 -7.14
CA PHE A 143 -7.78 -15.53 -5.92
C PHE A 143 -9.13 -15.21 -5.27
N LYS A 144 -9.12 -15.00 -3.97
CA LYS A 144 -10.27 -14.54 -3.22
C LYS A 144 -10.25 -13.01 -3.16
N HIS A 145 -11.03 -12.35 -4.01
CA HIS A 145 -11.11 -10.89 -4.05
C HIS A 145 -11.55 -10.31 -2.70
N HIS A 146 -10.94 -9.19 -2.30
CA HIS A 146 -11.11 -8.55 -0.99
C HIS A 146 -10.57 -9.39 0.19
N TYR A 147 -9.62 -10.26 -0.10
CA TYR A 147 -8.71 -10.80 0.89
C TYR A 147 -7.33 -10.18 0.62
N ALA A 148 -6.91 -9.22 1.47
CA ALA A 148 -5.76 -8.36 1.18
C ALA A 148 -4.50 -9.14 0.74
N LEU A 149 -4.26 -10.35 1.28
CA LEU A 149 -3.10 -11.16 0.87
C LEU A 149 -3.19 -11.60 -0.60
N ASP A 150 -4.35 -12.06 -1.04
CA ASP A 150 -4.56 -12.49 -2.41
C ASP A 150 -4.57 -11.30 -3.36
N ASP A 151 -5.12 -10.15 -2.93
CA ASP A 151 -5.15 -8.91 -3.69
C ASP A 151 -3.74 -8.35 -3.88
N ALA A 152 -2.92 -8.28 -2.83
CA ALA A 152 -1.52 -7.86 -2.92
C ALA A 152 -0.68 -8.83 -3.77
N GLU A 153 -0.89 -10.15 -3.66
CA GLU A 153 -0.20 -11.13 -4.49
C GLU A 153 -0.58 -11.01 -5.96
N THR A 154 -1.87 -10.82 -6.24
CA THR A 154 -2.35 -10.60 -7.61
C THR A 154 -1.81 -9.29 -8.17
N CYS A 155 -1.76 -8.23 -7.37
CA CYS A 155 -1.12 -6.98 -7.73
C CYS A 155 0.36 -7.18 -8.11
N ALA A 156 1.11 -7.97 -7.34
CA ALA A 156 2.50 -8.32 -7.68
C ALA A 156 2.59 -9.09 -9.01
N LYS A 157 1.70 -10.06 -9.24
CA LYS A 157 1.64 -10.83 -10.50
C LYS A 157 1.34 -9.95 -11.72
N VAL A 158 0.53 -8.90 -11.58
CA VAL A 158 0.31 -7.90 -12.65
C VAL A 158 1.63 -7.25 -13.06
N VAL A 159 2.47 -6.85 -12.12
CA VAL A 159 3.79 -6.25 -12.43
C VAL A 159 4.72 -7.26 -13.09
N LEU A 160 4.78 -8.48 -12.57
CA LEU A 160 5.64 -9.55 -13.12
C LEU A 160 5.25 -9.88 -14.56
N GLU A 161 3.97 -10.04 -14.85
CA GLU A 161 3.50 -10.32 -16.20
C GLU A 161 3.68 -9.13 -17.14
N ALA A 162 3.46 -7.89 -16.65
CA ALA A 162 3.73 -6.70 -17.42
C ALA A 162 5.22 -6.58 -17.83
N ALA A 163 6.13 -6.86 -16.91
CA ALA A 163 7.57 -6.86 -17.18
C ALA A 163 7.95 -7.90 -18.24
N LYS A 164 7.38 -9.09 -18.16
CA LYS A 164 7.56 -10.17 -19.13
C LYS A 164 7.04 -9.75 -20.52
N VAL A 165 5.81 -9.20 -20.60
CA VAL A 165 5.21 -8.72 -21.86
C VAL A 165 6.05 -7.62 -22.50
N LYS A 166 6.62 -6.71 -21.71
CA LYS A 166 7.47 -5.61 -22.21
C LYS A 166 8.94 -6.00 -22.38
N GLY A 167 9.35 -7.20 -21.97
CA GLY A 167 10.73 -7.69 -22.12
C GLY A 167 11.73 -6.91 -21.28
N VAL A 168 11.34 -6.43 -20.09
CA VAL A 168 12.20 -5.65 -19.18
C VAL A 168 12.43 -6.36 -17.84
N ASN A 169 13.56 -6.07 -17.19
CA ASN A 169 14.01 -6.77 -15.99
C ASN A 169 14.09 -5.87 -14.75
N SER A 170 13.54 -4.65 -14.81
CA SER A 170 13.45 -3.76 -13.66
C SER A 170 12.12 -3.00 -13.63
N LEU A 171 11.63 -2.66 -12.44
CA LEU A 171 10.41 -1.86 -12.31
C LEU A 171 10.61 -0.45 -12.87
N PRO A 172 11.73 0.28 -12.63
CA PRO A 172 11.94 1.58 -13.27
C PRO A 172 11.90 1.55 -14.80
N ASP A 173 12.51 0.53 -15.44
CA ASP A 173 12.45 0.38 -16.90
C ASP A 173 11.03 0.06 -17.36
N LEU A 174 10.29 -0.77 -16.64
CA LEU A 174 8.89 -1.07 -16.94
C LEU A 174 8.04 0.20 -16.91
N LEU A 175 8.17 1.01 -15.87
CA LEU A 175 7.45 2.27 -15.74
C LEU A 175 7.81 3.26 -16.85
N LYS A 176 9.11 3.33 -17.19
CA LYS A 176 9.60 4.19 -18.28
C LYS A 176 9.03 3.78 -19.64
N VAL A 177 9.08 2.50 -20.01
CA VAL A 177 8.59 2.05 -21.35
C VAL A 177 7.07 2.08 -21.46
N THR A 178 6.35 2.05 -20.33
CA THR A 178 4.89 2.13 -20.29
C THR A 178 4.36 3.56 -20.07
N GLY A 179 5.24 4.52 -19.74
CA GLY A 179 4.84 5.90 -19.43
C GLY A 179 4.09 6.03 -18.10
N VAL A 180 4.15 5.02 -17.25
CA VAL A 180 3.50 5.05 -15.92
C VAL A 180 4.37 5.83 -14.95
N PRO A 181 3.85 6.86 -14.26
CA PRO A 181 4.66 7.65 -13.36
C PRO A 181 5.08 6.85 -12.12
N LEU A 182 6.34 7.03 -11.72
CA LEU A 182 6.80 6.76 -10.37
C LEU A 182 6.47 7.98 -9.53
N GLU A 183 5.66 7.80 -8.49
CA GLU A 183 5.16 8.88 -7.64
C GLU A 183 5.83 8.84 -6.27
N PRO A 184 6.31 9.98 -5.73
CA PRO A 184 6.86 10.00 -4.38
C PRO A 184 5.74 9.84 -3.35
N PHE A 185 5.99 9.06 -2.29
CA PHE A 185 5.06 8.92 -1.18
C PHE A 185 4.93 10.23 -0.40
N ILE A 186 6.04 10.96 -0.25
CA ILE A 186 6.07 12.34 0.28
C ILE A 186 6.17 13.29 -0.92
N ASP A 187 5.09 13.94 -1.31
CA ASP A 187 5.13 15.03 -2.28
C ASP A 187 5.54 16.36 -1.58
N GLU A 188 5.96 17.36 -2.38
CA GLU A 188 6.42 18.65 -1.86
C GLU A 188 5.35 19.37 -1.01
N LYS A 189 4.08 19.21 -1.35
CA LYS A 189 2.95 19.82 -0.64
C LYS A 189 2.77 19.21 0.76
N ASN A 190 2.95 17.90 0.87
CA ASN A 190 2.81 17.18 2.12
C ASN A 190 4.09 17.24 2.97
N ARG A 191 5.27 17.41 2.36
CA ARG A 191 6.55 17.59 3.06
C ARG A 191 6.51 18.79 4.00
N SER A 192 6.03 19.94 3.52
CA SER A 192 5.92 21.17 4.32
C SER A 192 4.97 21.00 5.51
N ALA A 193 3.87 20.25 5.34
CA ALA A 193 2.91 19.98 6.42
C ALA A 193 3.51 19.06 7.48
N GLN A 194 4.26 18.04 7.07
CA GLN A 194 4.93 17.12 7.97
C GLN A 194 6.04 17.78 8.79
N GLU A 195 6.87 18.61 8.15
CA GLU A 195 7.90 19.39 8.83
C GLU A 195 7.32 20.36 9.86
N ALA A 196 6.15 20.96 9.57
CA ALA A 196 5.43 21.82 10.49
C ALA A 196 4.86 21.05 11.70
N SER A 197 4.38 19.84 11.51
CA SER A 197 3.79 19.00 12.57
C SER A 197 4.81 18.37 13.52
N HIS A 198 6.09 18.28 13.10
CA HIS A 198 7.19 17.71 13.89
C HIS A 198 8.10 18.76 14.54
N LYS A 199 7.85 20.06 14.32
CA LYS A 199 8.52 21.10 15.12
C LYS A 199 7.96 21.04 16.53
N GLU A 200 8.79 20.60 17.48
CA GLU A 200 8.51 20.78 18.91
C GLU A 200 8.29 22.27 19.16
N PRO A 201 7.32 22.65 20.01
CA PRO A 201 7.20 24.04 20.43
C PRO A 201 8.53 24.44 21.09
N GLU A 202 9.14 25.51 20.60
CA GLU A 202 10.32 26.07 21.26
C GLU A 202 9.98 26.29 22.77
N PRO A 203 10.86 25.88 23.68
CA PRO A 203 10.62 26.11 25.10
C PRO A 203 10.44 27.62 25.30
N GLU A 204 9.25 28.00 25.78
CA GLU A 204 9.01 29.38 26.20
C GLU A 204 10.13 29.77 27.14
N GLN A 205 10.90 30.79 26.75
CA GLN A 205 11.86 31.39 27.63
C GLN A 205 11.06 32.04 28.78
N MET A 206 10.96 31.32 29.90
CA MET A 206 10.46 31.89 31.14
C MET A 206 11.43 33.01 31.54
N SER A 207 11.08 34.25 31.20
CA SER A 207 11.69 35.45 31.71
C SER A 207 11.31 35.56 33.19
N PHE A 208 12.25 35.19 34.05
CA PHE A 208 12.16 35.53 35.47
C PHE A 208 12.54 37.00 35.62
N PHE A 209 11.54 37.82 35.92
CA PHE A 209 11.71 39.11 36.59
C PHE A 209 10.98 39.07 37.91
#